data_d3c9e70572b5465bfa903e1ccccf3a1e
#
_entry.id   d3c9e70572b5465bfa903e1ccccf3a1e
#
_cell.length_a   1.000
_cell.length_b   1.000
_cell.length_c   1.000
_cell.angle_alpha   90.00
_cell.angle_beta   90.00
_cell.angle_gamma   90.00
#
_symmetry.space_group_name_H-M   'P 1'
#
loop_
_entity.id
_entity.type
_entity.pdbx_description
1 polymer ?
#
loop_
_entity_poly.entity_id
_entity_poly.type
_entity_poly.pdbx_seq_one_letter_code
_entity_poly.pdbx_strand_id
1 'polypeptide(L)'
;MSEFSLIYQHFQHCTRKNPLTQVGIGDDCAISSMPSDCELVSCIDTLVAGRHFPLSTSAYAIGYKSVAVNLSDLAAMGATPYAILLGISLPAKLAHDDWLKPFTQGIADICNRFDVELIGGDTTQSNTLT
;
A
#
# COMPACT_ATOMS: atom_id res chain seq x y z
N MET A 1 -19.12 4.59 4.66
CA MET A 1 -18.60 3.80 3.51
C MET A 1 -18.30 2.43 4.04
N SER A 2 -18.74 1.36 3.37
CA SER A 2 -18.37 -0.01 3.76
C SER A 2 -16.92 -0.29 3.36
N GLU A 3 -16.28 -1.26 4.03
CA GLU A 3 -14.91 -1.69 3.71
C GLU A 3 -14.75 -2.02 2.22
N PHE A 4 -15.66 -2.84 1.67
CA PHE A 4 -15.62 -3.23 0.26
C PHE A 4 -15.76 -2.04 -0.70
N SER A 5 -16.65 -1.08 -0.39
CA SER A 5 -16.77 0.12 -1.22
C SER A 5 -15.53 1.00 -1.16
N LEU A 6 -14.87 1.09 -0.01
CA LEU A 6 -13.60 1.81 0.16
C LEU A 6 -12.48 1.17 -0.67
N ILE A 7 -12.34 -0.17 -0.58
CA ILE A 7 -11.34 -0.93 -1.34
C ILE A 7 -11.56 -0.75 -2.84
N TYR A 8 -12.81 -0.94 -3.30
CA TYR A 8 -13.15 -0.85 -4.71
C TYR A 8 -12.92 0.55 -5.29
N GLN A 9 -13.31 1.60 -4.55
CA GLN A 9 -13.22 2.97 -5.04
C GLN A 9 -11.81 3.55 -5.00
N HIS A 10 -11.00 3.17 -4.01
CA HIS A 10 -9.74 3.85 -3.73
C HIS A 10 -8.50 3.00 -3.97
N PHE A 11 -8.55 1.69 -3.73
CA PHE A 11 -7.35 0.84 -3.77
C PHE A 11 -7.25 -0.03 -5.01
N GLN A 12 -8.34 -0.58 -5.51
CA GLN A 12 -8.32 -1.62 -6.54
C GLN A 12 -7.59 -1.22 -7.83
N HIS A 13 -7.62 0.05 -8.18
CA HIS A 13 -7.06 0.55 -9.44
C HIS A 13 -6.04 1.68 -9.24
N CYS A 14 -5.52 1.87 -8.02
CA CYS A 14 -4.63 2.99 -7.74
C CYS A 14 -3.22 2.79 -8.32
N THR A 15 -2.79 1.55 -8.56
CA THR A 15 -1.49 1.24 -9.13
C THR A 15 -1.59 0.50 -10.47
N ARG A 16 -0.52 0.53 -11.27
CA ARG A 16 -0.39 -0.29 -12.48
C ARG A 16 -0.20 -1.76 -12.12
N LYS A 17 -0.65 -2.66 -13.00
CA LYS A 17 -0.42 -4.09 -12.84
C LYS A 17 1.03 -4.45 -13.10
N ASN A 18 1.58 -5.35 -12.28
CA ASN A 18 2.89 -5.94 -12.49
C ASN A 18 2.76 -7.30 -13.22
N PRO A 19 3.63 -7.62 -14.18
CA PRO A 19 3.58 -8.89 -14.91
C PRO A 19 3.67 -10.15 -14.05
N LEU A 20 4.26 -10.06 -12.86
CA LEU A 20 4.38 -11.19 -11.93
C LEU A 20 3.06 -11.49 -11.18
N THR A 21 2.13 -10.52 -11.14
CA THR A 21 0.84 -10.68 -10.45
C THR A 21 -0.15 -11.39 -11.36
N GLN A 22 -0.62 -12.57 -10.94
CA GLN A 22 -1.67 -13.34 -11.63
C GLN A 22 -3.07 -12.96 -11.12
N VAL A 23 -3.21 -12.83 -9.79
CA VAL A 23 -4.42 -12.39 -9.11
C VAL A 23 -4.03 -11.29 -8.12
N GLY A 24 -4.68 -10.13 -8.23
CA GLY A 24 -4.50 -8.98 -7.33
C GLY A 24 -5.72 -8.72 -6.46
N ILE A 25 -5.98 -7.43 -6.15
CA ILE A 25 -7.14 -7.01 -5.34
C ILE A 25 -8.45 -7.43 -6.02
N GLY A 26 -9.35 -8.04 -5.23
CA GLY A 26 -10.68 -8.48 -5.66
C GLY A 26 -10.96 -9.95 -5.39
N ASP A 27 -10.00 -10.67 -4.82
CA ASP A 27 -10.13 -12.05 -4.36
C ASP A 27 -9.57 -12.17 -2.93
N ASP A 28 -9.75 -13.33 -2.28
CA ASP A 28 -9.32 -13.56 -0.89
C ASP A 28 -7.80 -13.45 -0.71
N CYS A 29 -7.02 -13.81 -1.73
CA CYS A 29 -5.57 -13.72 -1.73
C CYS A 29 -5.03 -13.26 -3.08
N ALA A 30 -3.86 -12.64 -3.06
CA ALA A 30 -3.10 -12.37 -4.27
C ALA A 30 -2.29 -13.62 -4.70
N ILE A 31 -2.13 -13.80 -6.01
CA ILE A 31 -1.27 -14.84 -6.58
C ILE A 31 -0.20 -14.18 -7.44
N SER A 32 1.06 -14.49 -7.13
CA SER A 32 2.21 -14.04 -7.91
C SER A 32 3.00 -15.25 -8.42
N SER A 33 3.52 -15.14 -9.65
CA SER A 33 4.37 -16.16 -10.25
C SER A 33 5.80 -15.66 -10.33
N MET A 34 6.70 -16.26 -9.54
CA MET A 34 8.12 -15.93 -9.55
C MET A 34 8.88 -16.73 -10.61
N PRO A 35 9.89 -16.14 -11.29
CA PRO A 35 10.84 -16.91 -12.09
C PRO A 35 11.55 -17.95 -11.24
N SER A 36 11.84 -19.12 -11.83
CA SER A 36 12.40 -20.27 -11.10
C SER A 36 13.83 -20.05 -10.57
N ASP A 37 14.53 -19.05 -11.11
CA ASP A 37 15.90 -18.67 -10.75
C ASP A 37 15.96 -17.45 -9.81
N CYS A 38 14.82 -17.03 -9.26
CA CYS A 38 14.72 -15.88 -8.35
C CYS A 38 14.31 -16.31 -6.95
N GLU A 39 14.81 -15.56 -5.97
CA GLU A 39 14.36 -15.63 -4.58
C GLU A 39 13.39 -14.51 -4.27
N LEU A 40 12.43 -14.76 -3.39
CA LEU A 40 11.50 -13.75 -2.90
C LEU A 40 12.08 -13.06 -1.66
N VAL A 41 12.28 -11.74 -1.74
CA VAL A 41 12.64 -10.89 -0.61
C VAL A 41 11.39 -10.15 -0.13
N SER A 42 11.12 -10.18 1.17
CA SER A 42 9.96 -9.50 1.76
C SER A 42 10.32 -8.77 3.04
N CYS A 43 9.68 -7.61 3.24
CA CYS A 43 9.79 -6.80 4.44
C CYS A 43 8.42 -6.19 4.79
N ILE A 44 8.29 -5.66 5.99
CA ILE A 44 7.11 -4.93 6.45
C ILE A 44 7.54 -3.84 7.43
N ASP A 45 6.92 -2.67 7.31
CA ASP A 45 7.03 -1.56 8.25
C ASP A 45 5.66 -1.15 8.77
N THR A 46 5.56 -0.91 10.07
CA THR A 46 4.36 -0.38 10.71
C THR A 46 4.55 1.10 11.01
N LEU A 47 3.69 1.95 10.46
CA LEU A 47 3.72 3.39 10.66
C LEU A 47 2.52 3.85 11.50
N VAL A 48 2.77 4.37 12.69
CA VAL A 48 1.74 4.83 13.64
C VAL A 48 1.72 6.35 13.69
N ALA A 49 0.54 6.94 13.52
CA ALA A 49 0.34 8.39 13.61
C ALA A 49 0.79 8.96 14.96
N GLY A 50 1.51 10.06 14.95
CA GLY A 50 2.10 10.68 16.15
C GLY A 50 3.38 10.01 16.64
N ARG A 51 3.76 8.87 16.07
CA ARG A 51 5.01 8.14 16.39
C ARG A 51 6.00 8.16 15.23
N HIS A 52 5.57 7.73 14.05
CA HIS A 52 6.40 7.59 12.86
C HIS A 52 6.23 8.76 11.88
N PHE A 53 5.18 9.53 12.06
CA PHE A 53 4.94 10.79 11.36
C PHE A 53 4.09 11.73 12.23
N PRO A 54 4.29 13.06 12.13
CA PRO A 54 3.48 14.05 12.85
C PRO A 54 1.99 13.94 12.49
N LEU A 55 1.10 14.26 13.45
CA LEU A 55 -0.34 14.25 13.21
C LEU A 55 -0.79 15.26 12.13
N SER A 56 0.03 16.29 11.86
CA SER A 56 -0.19 17.29 10.82
C SER A 56 0.24 16.85 9.41
N THR A 57 0.80 15.65 9.26
CA THR A 57 1.28 15.14 7.96
C THR A 57 0.09 14.95 7.01
N SER A 58 0.25 15.41 5.77
CA SER A 58 -0.80 15.25 4.75
C SER A 58 -1.04 13.79 4.39
N ALA A 59 -2.26 13.47 4.01
CA ALA A 59 -2.63 12.12 3.58
C ALA A 59 -1.73 11.62 2.41
N TYR A 60 -1.44 12.50 1.45
CA TYR A 60 -0.51 12.19 0.35
C TYR A 60 0.87 11.77 0.85
N ALA A 61 1.47 12.54 1.76
CA ALA A 61 2.79 12.24 2.29
C ALA A 61 2.81 10.93 3.11
N ILE A 62 1.72 10.62 3.84
CA ILE A 62 1.58 9.37 4.57
C ILE A 62 1.53 8.20 3.59
N GLY A 63 0.70 8.27 2.55
CA GLY A 63 0.62 7.23 1.51
C GLY A 63 1.96 7.02 0.80
N TYR A 64 2.63 8.09 0.42
CA TYR A 64 3.96 8.02 -0.21
C TYR A 64 5.00 7.37 0.71
N LYS A 65 5.07 7.82 1.97
CA LYS A 65 6.02 7.30 2.96
C LYS A 65 5.79 5.83 3.28
N SER A 66 4.55 5.37 3.36
CA SER A 66 4.22 3.97 3.69
C SER A 66 4.85 2.97 2.71
N VAL A 67 5.00 3.37 1.45
CA VAL A 67 5.68 2.57 0.42
C VAL A 67 7.19 2.84 0.44
N ALA A 68 7.62 4.10 0.56
CA ALA A 68 9.02 4.50 0.44
C ALA A 68 9.93 3.81 1.46
N VAL A 69 9.50 3.66 2.71
CA VAL A 69 10.31 3.00 3.76
C VAL A 69 10.58 1.53 3.44
N ASN A 70 9.61 0.82 2.88
CA ASN A 70 9.75 -0.57 2.46
C ASN A 70 10.62 -0.70 1.20
N LEU A 71 10.48 0.22 0.24
CA LEU A 71 11.37 0.25 -0.93
C LEU A 71 12.82 0.49 -0.54
N SER A 72 13.06 1.29 0.50
CA SER A 72 14.40 1.52 1.05
C SER A 72 15.04 0.23 1.56
N ASP A 73 14.28 -0.60 2.27
CA ASP A 73 14.77 -1.89 2.78
C ASP A 73 15.02 -2.88 1.65
N LEU A 74 14.14 -2.96 0.65
CA LEU A 74 14.37 -3.77 -0.53
C LEU A 74 15.61 -3.34 -1.30
N ALA A 75 15.83 -2.03 -1.43
CA ALA A 75 17.05 -1.49 -2.07
C ALA A 75 18.32 -1.87 -1.30
N ALA A 76 18.29 -1.84 0.03
CA ALA A 76 19.39 -2.27 0.87
C ALA A 76 19.77 -3.76 0.66
N MET A 77 18.78 -4.59 0.30
CA MET A 77 18.96 -6.01 -0.04
C MET A 77 19.28 -6.25 -1.52
N GLY A 78 19.35 -5.21 -2.34
CA GLY A 78 19.57 -5.34 -3.79
C GLY A 78 18.39 -5.98 -4.53
N ALA A 79 17.18 -5.96 -3.93
CA ALA A 79 15.99 -6.57 -4.51
C ALA A 79 15.30 -5.64 -5.50
N THR A 80 14.70 -6.22 -6.54
CA THR A 80 13.79 -5.51 -7.45
C THR A 80 12.37 -5.55 -6.89
N PRO A 81 11.77 -4.41 -6.54
CA PRO A 81 10.41 -4.39 -6.03
C PRO A 81 9.41 -4.78 -7.12
N TYR A 82 8.30 -5.46 -6.78
CA TYR A 82 7.23 -5.76 -7.71
C TYR A 82 5.84 -5.57 -7.15
N ALA A 83 5.65 -5.80 -5.84
CA ALA A 83 4.32 -5.72 -5.21
C ALA A 83 4.39 -5.30 -3.76
N ILE A 84 3.29 -4.73 -3.28
CA ILE A 84 3.04 -4.41 -1.88
C ILE A 84 1.69 -4.94 -1.43
N LEU A 85 1.58 -5.20 -0.13
CA LEU A 85 0.33 -5.38 0.60
C LEU A 85 0.16 -4.19 1.56
N LEU A 86 -1.05 -3.66 1.68
CA LEU A 86 -1.36 -2.56 2.59
C LEU A 86 -2.30 -3.03 3.69
N GLY A 87 -1.79 -3.15 4.92
CA GLY A 87 -2.63 -3.22 6.12
C GLY A 87 -2.87 -1.82 6.66
N ILE A 88 -4.12 -1.37 6.76
CA ILE A 88 -4.43 -0.04 7.28
C ILE A 88 -5.51 -0.10 8.36
N SER A 89 -5.19 0.49 9.51
CA SER A 89 -6.16 0.79 10.57
C SER A 89 -6.58 2.26 10.48
N LEU A 90 -7.82 2.52 10.06
CA LEU A 90 -8.29 3.86 9.68
C LEU A 90 -9.32 4.39 10.67
N PRO A 91 -9.06 5.55 11.32
CA PRO A 91 -10.10 6.23 12.10
C PRO A 91 -11.30 6.62 11.23
N ALA A 92 -12.52 6.44 11.77
CA ALA A 92 -13.75 6.71 11.04
C ALA A 92 -13.82 8.13 10.44
N LYS A 93 -13.23 9.11 11.14
CA LYS A 93 -13.15 10.50 10.67
C LYS A 93 -12.27 10.71 9.43
N LEU A 94 -11.43 9.74 9.06
CA LEU A 94 -10.57 9.78 7.88
C LEU A 94 -11.13 8.94 6.72
N ALA A 95 -12.16 8.15 6.96
CA ALA A 95 -12.77 7.27 5.95
C ALA A 95 -13.69 8.04 4.99
N HIS A 96 -13.14 9.06 4.31
CA HIS A 96 -13.87 9.88 3.34
C HIS A 96 -12.94 10.30 2.18
N ASP A 97 -13.54 10.66 1.06
CA ASP A 97 -12.85 10.95 -0.21
C ASP A 97 -11.73 11.99 -0.09
N ASP A 98 -11.94 13.07 0.65
CA ASP A 98 -10.97 14.16 0.77
C ASP A 98 -9.66 13.72 1.45
N TRP A 99 -9.69 12.65 2.24
CA TRP A 99 -8.51 12.06 2.84
C TRP A 99 -7.97 10.88 2.01
N LEU A 100 -8.87 10.00 1.54
CA LEU A 100 -8.48 8.76 0.85
C LEU A 100 -7.88 9.02 -0.54
N LYS A 101 -8.42 9.98 -1.31
CA LYS A 101 -7.90 10.30 -2.64
C LYS A 101 -6.44 10.77 -2.61
N PRO A 102 -6.04 11.78 -1.82
CA PRO A 102 -4.63 12.12 -1.72
C PRO A 102 -3.76 11.01 -1.12
N PHE A 103 -4.27 10.21 -0.18
CA PHE A 103 -3.54 9.08 0.37
C PHE A 103 -3.20 8.04 -0.71
N THR A 104 -4.18 7.59 -1.46
CA THR A 104 -3.99 6.64 -2.55
C THR A 104 -3.18 7.23 -3.72
N GLN A 105 -3.28 8.53 -3.95
CA GLN A 105 -2.42 9.22 -4.93
C GLN A 105 -0.95 9.16 -4.52
N GLY A 106 -0.63 9.34 -3.23
CA GLY A 106 0.72 9.18 -2.72
C GLY A 106 1.27 7.78 -2.95
N ILE A 107 0.47 6.75 -2.68
CA ILE A 107 0.82 5.35 -2.98
C ILE A 107 1.03 5.16 -4.49
N ALA A 108 0.09 5.62 -5.31
CA ALA A 108 0.14 5.46 -6.76
C ALA A 108 1.39 6.08 -7.38
N ASP A 109 1.76 7.28 -6.95
CA ASP A 109 2.90 8.01 -7.53
C ASP A 109 4.22 7.27 -7.29
N ILE A 110 4.47 6.81 -6.08
CA ILE A 110 5.69 6.06 -5.78
C ILE A 110 5.66 4.65 -6.38
N CYS A 111 4.54 3.96 -6.32
CA CYS A 111 4.39 2.63 -6.90
C CYS A 111 4.60 2.65 -8.41
N ASN A 112 4.01 3.61 -9.12
CA ASN A 112 4.17 3.74 -10.56
C ASN A 112 5.60 4.15 -10.97
N ARG A 113 6.30 4.90 -10.12
CA ARG A 113 7.71 5.26 -10.35
C ARG A 113 8.64 4.05 -10.31
N PHE A 114 8.33 3.04 -9.51
CA PHE A 114 9.18 1.86 -9.28
C PHE A 114 8.57 0.55 -9.81
N ASP A 115 7.50 0.63 -10.62
CA ASP A 115 6.79 -0.51 -11.20
C ASP A 115 6.29 -1.52 -10.14
N VAL A 116 5.76 -0.99 -9.03
CA VAL A 116 5.20 -1.76 -7.92
C VAL A 116 3.68 -1.79 -8.02
N GLU A 117 3.07 -2.95 -7.79
CA GLU A 117 1.61 -3.11 -7.74
C GLU A 117 1.13 -3.26 -6.29
N LEU A 118 0.05 -2.57 -5.93
CA LEU A 118 -0.72 -2.87 -4.72
C LEU A 118 -1.62 -4.08 -5.03
N ILE A 119 -1.25 -5.24 -4.48
CA ILE A 119 -1.89 -6.53 -4.82
C ILE A 119 -2.93 -7.00 -3.81
N GLY A 120 -3.00 -6.37 -2.64
CA GLY A 120 -3.93 -6.76 -1.59
C GLY A 120 -3.64 -6.05 -0.28
N GLY A 121 -4.24 -6.56 0.80
CA GLY A 121 -4.06 -6.03 2.14
C GLY A 121 -5.29 -6.21 3.00
N ASP A 122 -5.38 -5.40 4.05
CA ASP A 122 -6.49 -5.41 5.00
C ASP A 122 -6.84 -3.99 5.40
N THR A 123 -8.13 -3.73 5.58
CA THR A 123 -8.64 -2.43 6.02
C THR A 123 -9.52 -2.62 7.24
N THR A 124 -9.14 -2.04 8.36
CA THR A 124 -9.92 -2.10 9.60
C THR A 124 -10.14 -0.72 10.19
N GLN A 125 -11.14 -0.59 11.04
CA GLN A 125 -11.40 0.64 11.77
C GLN A 125 -10.70 0.62 13.13
N SER A 126 -10.04 1.73 13.48
CA SER A 126 -9.45 1.94 14.80
C SER A 126 -9.51 3.41 15.21
N ASN A 127 -9.05 3.70 16.45
CA ASN A 127 -8.96 5.09 16.92
C ASN A 127 -7.66 5.78 16.49
N THR A 128 -6.67 5.02 16.05
CA THR A 128 -5.36 5.53 15.63
C THR A 128 -5.07 5.08 14.20
N LEU A 129 -4.63 6.02 13.35
CA LEU A 129 -4.15 5.70 12.01
C LEU A 129 -2.84 4.92 12.12
N THR A 130 -2.86 3.73 11.56
CA THR A 130 -1.69 2.84 11.49
C THR A 130 -1.63 2.18 10.13
#